data_08e8757c818eb90bf98ce049ffc69dd2
#
_entry.id   08e8757c818eb90bf98ce049ffc69dd2
#
_cell.length_a   1.000
_cell.length_b   1.000
_cell.length_c   1.000
_cell.angle_alpha   90.00
_cell.angle_beta   90.00
_cell.angle_gamma   90.00
#
_symmetry.space_group_name_H-M   'P 1'
#
loop_
_entity.id
_entity.type
_entity.pdbx_description
1 polymer ?
#
loop_
_entity_poly.entity_id
_entity_poly.type
_entity_poly.pdbx_seq_one_letter_code
_entity_poly.pdbx_strand_id
1 'polypeptide(L)'
;HDYFIAKSLDLVRPGGVVAVVTSSGTMDKKDSSVREYLANRADLVGAIRLPNNAFQRNANTGVVADILFLQKRDRAAVERAEWVDLAETPEGYSINQYFAKHPEMVLGEITTESTQYGKQETTVKPIEDADLAKQLKEAVSNIQTTITEPEISDDELDVQEEPIPADPSVKNFSFTNVDGQIYYRENSFMNKVELPAVTAERVLGMIALRETTRKLLDCQLHDGSDAEVQLLQNELKQQYTAFKAQYGLINSTANKRAFRQDSSYCLLASLEILDEEKNLKRLADIFTKRTIRKPEPVTSVDTPSEALALSIGEKAKVDVPFMAQLCGKPEQEITDELAGAI
;
A
#
# COMPACT_ATOMS: atom_id res chain seq x y z
N HIS A 1 1.85 -1.17 6.70
CA HIS A 1 1.58 0.28 6.77
C HIS A 1 1.63 0.89 5.37
N ASP A 2 2.72 0.69 4.65
CA ASP A 2 3.01 1.33 3.35
C ASP A 2 1.91 1.11 2.30
N TYR A 3 1.31 -0.10 2.25
CA TYR A 3 0.17 -0.40 1.38
C TYR A 3 -1.04 0.50 1.64
N PHE A 4 -1.36 0.76 2.92
CA PHE A 4 -2.51 1.60 3.26
C PHE A 4 -2.29 3.06 2.89
N ILE A 5 -1.06 3.57 3.04
CA ILE A 5 -0.71 4.93 2.61
C ILE A 5 -0.88 5.05 1.09
N ALA A 6 -0.31 4.10 0.33
CA ALA A 6 -0.45 4.07 -1.12
C ALA A 6 -1.93 3.98 -1.56
N LYS A 7 -2.71 3.12 -0.89
CA LYS A 7 -4.15 2.96 -1.18
C LYS A 7 -4.97 4.20 -0.84
N SER A 8 -4.63 4.91 0.24
CA SER A 8 -5.27 6.18 0.59
C SER A 8 -5.01 7.25 -0.48
N LEU A 9 -3.77 7.33 -0.99
CA LEU A 9 -3.44 8.21 -2.10
C LEU A 9 -4.19 7.84 -3.40
N ASP A 10 -4.43 6.57 -3.67
CA ASP A 10 -5.25 6.15 -4.83
C ASP A 10 -6.70 6.69 -4.73
N LEU A 11 -7.26 6.72 -3.52
CA LEU A 11 -8.67 7.05 -3.27
C LEU A 11 -8.93 8.55 -3.13
N VAL A 12 -7.95 9.34 -2.68
CA VAL A 12 -8.11 10.77 -2.50
C VAL A 12 -8.06 11.47 -3.88
N ARG A 13 -8.80 12.57 -4.04
CA ARG A 13 -8.77 13.40 -5.26
C ARG A 13 -7.41 14.08 -5.44
N PRO A 14 -7.02 14.46 -6.66
CA PRO A 14 -5.87 15.34 -6.88
C PRO A 14 -5.97 16.62 -6.04
N GLY A 15 -4.85 17.12 -5.52
CA GLY A 15 -4.80 18.23 -4.58
C GLY A 15 -5.29 17.91 -3.16
N GLY A 16 -5.91 16.75 -2.94
CA GLY A 16 -6.36 16.30 -1.62
C GLY A 16 -5.18 15.83 -0.75
N VAL A 17 -5.36 15.91 0.58
CA VAL A 17 -4.33 15.59 1.57
C VAL A 17 -4.66 14.28 2.26
N VAL A 18 -3.66 13.40 2.37
CA VAL A 18 -3.67 12.20 3.20
C VAL A 18 -2.82 12.47 4.44
N ALA A 19 -3.43 12.41 5.62
CA ALA A 19 -2.71 12.49 6.90
C ALA A 19 -2.73 11.11 7.56
N VAL A 20 -1.56 10.58 7.89
CA VAL A 20 -1.43 9.24 8.49
C VAL A 20 -0.43 9.24 9.63
N VAL A 21 -0.69 8.40 10.63
CA VAL A 21 0.29 8.05 11.66
C VAL A 21 0.86 6.68 11.30
N THR A 22 2.18 6.60 11.21
CA THR A 22 2.88 5.36 10.85
C THR A 22 4.13 5.19 11.72
N SER A 23 4.77 4.02 11.67
CA SER A 23 6.06 3.83 12.33
C SER A 23 7.17 4.58 11.59
N SER A 24 8.24 4.96 12.30
CA SER A 24 9.44 5.58 11.72
C SER A 24 10.03 4.77 10.55
N GLY A 25 9.77 3.47 10.51
CA GLY A 25 10.24 2.60 9.44
C GLY A 25 9.76 2.99 8.04
N THR A 26 8.62 3.67 7.87
CA THR A 26 8.20 4.18 6.55
C THR A 26 9.19 5.21 6.01
N MET A 27 9.66 6.11 6.88
CA MET A 27 10.61 7.17 6.51
C MET A 27 12.06 6.68 6.51
N ASP A 28 12.46 5.82 7.44
CA ASP A 28 13.87 5.49 7.71
C ASP A 28 14.36 4.16 7.12
N LYS A 29 13.50 3.36 6.44
CA LYS A 29 13.98 2.14 5.77
C LYS A 29 15.10 2.44 4.77
N LYS A 30 16.15 1.60 4.75
CA LYS A 30 17.22 1.68 3.74
C LYS A 30 16.69 1.51 2.32
N ASP A 31 15.71 0.63 2.12
CA ASP A 31 15.01 0.48 0.85
C ASP A 31 14.06 1.68 0.64
N SER A 32 14.39 2.52 -0.34
CA SER A 32 13.63 3.73 -0.70
C SER A 32 12.41 3.44 -1.60
N SER A 33 12.20 2.22 -2.05
CA SER A 33 11.21 1.89 -3.09
C SER A 33 9.79 2.38 -2.77
N VAL A 34 9.38 2.28 -1.51
CA VAL A 34 8.06 2.78 -1.06
C VAL A 34 8.02 4.30 -1.10
N ARG A 35 9.06 4.97 -0.59
CA ARG A 35 9.13 6.43 -0.62
C ARG A 35 9.17 6.97 -2.04
N GLU A 36 9.89 6.32 -2.96
CA GLU A 36 9.87 6.64 -4.39
C GLU A 36 8.45 6.49 -4.98
N TYR A 37 7.77 5.41 -4.64
CA TYR A 37 6.40 5.19 -5.10
C TYR A 37 5.45 6.29 -4.62
N LEU A 38 5.54 6.68 -3.35
CA LEU A 38 4.72 7.74 -2.77
C LEU A 38 5.09 9.11 -3.34
N ALA A 39 6.40 9.41 -3.44
CA ALA A 39 6.91 10.69 -3.93
C ALA A 39 6.57 10.94 -5.41
N ASN A 40 6.43 9.90 -6.21
CA ASN A 40 5.95 10.05 -7.59
C ASN A 40 4.47 10.47 -7.68
N ARG A 41 3.70 10.31 -6.60
CA ARG A 41 2.24 10.52 -6.57
C ARG A 41 1.80 11.64 -5.68
N ALA A 42 2.63 12.04 -4.73
CA ALA A 42 2.28 13.03 -3.73
C ALA A 42 3.51 13.85 -3.30
N ASP A 43 3.26 15.08 -2.92
CA ASP A 43 4.21 15.92 -2.20
C ASP A 43 4.14 15.63 -0.71
N LEU A 44 5.29 15.51 -0.06
CA LEU A 44 5.38 15.54 1.39
C LEU A 44 5.22 17.01 1.84
N VAL A 45 4.02 17.35 2.28
CA VAL A 45 3.70 18.69 2.80
C VAL A 45 4.39 18.92 4.15
N GLY A 46 4.51 17.87 4.94
CA GLY A 46 5.22 17.86 6.20
C GLY A 46 5.21 16.50 6.86
N ALA A 47 6.14 16.28 7.77
CA ALA A 47 6.19 15.11 8.63
C ALA A 47 6.57 15.55 10.06
N ILE A 48 5.96 14.92 11.06
CA ILE A 48 6.26 15.18 12.48
C ILE A 48 6.66 13.87 13.12
N ARG A 49 7.83 13.79 13.73
CA ARG A 49 8.30 12.63 14.45
C ARG A 49 8.00 12.75 15.93
N LEU A 50 7.26 11.80 16.45
CA LEU A 50 6.86 11.73 17.84
C LEU A 50 7.89 10.95 18.67
N PRO A 51 8.09 11.30 19.95
CA PRO A 51 8.94 10.53 20.84
C PRO A 51 8.36 9.13 21.13
N ASN A 52 9.21 8.22 21.53
CA ASN A 52 8.87 6.80 21.74
C ASN A 52 7.79 6.56 22.83
N ASN A 53 7.54 7.53 23.71
CA ASN A 53 6.51 7.43 24.75
C ASN A 53 5.14 8.04 24.35
N ALA A 54 5.00 8.55 23.12
CA ALA A 54 3.77 9.24 22.70
C ALA A 54 2.50 8.37 22.85
N PHE A 55 2.63 7.05 22.66
CA PHE A 55 1.52 6.09 22.78
C PHE A 55 1.58 5.23 24.05
N GLN A 56 2.52 5.49 24.96
CA GLN A 56 2.72 4.69 26.18
C GLN A 56 1.45 4.64 27.05
N ARG A 57 0.77 5.79 27.22
CA ARG A 57 -0.44 5.87 28.07
C ARG A 57 -1.66 5.21 27.47
N ASN A 58 -1.81 5.24 26.14
CA ASN A 58 -3.03 4.79 25.44
C ASN A 58 -2.93 3.38 24.89
N ALA A 59 -1.72 2.97 24.46
CA ALA A 59 -1.50 1.68 23.81
C ALA A 59 -0.41 0.84 24.50
N ASN A 60 0.14 1.31 25.63
CA ASN A 60 1.20 0.64 26.38
C ASN A 60 2.38 0.20 25.48
N THR A 61 2.74 1.03 24.51
CA THR A 61 3.81 0.75 23.55
C THR A 61 4.80 1.90 23.49
N GLY A 62 6.10 1.56 23.45
CA GLY A 62 7.22 2.48 23.31
C GLY A 62 7.78 2.44 21.90
N VAL A 63 7.13 3.12 20.95
CA VAL A 63 7.53 3.14 19.55
C VAL A 63 7.63 4.58 19.03
N VAL A 64 8.65 4.84 18.22
CA VAL A 64 8.75 6.09 17.46
C VAL A 64 7.77 6.03 16.30
N ALA A 65 6.91 7.05 16.20
CA ALA A 65 5.93 7.16 15.15
C ALA A 65 6.06 8.51 14.43
N ASP A 66 5.73 8.49 13.14
CA ASP A 66 5.72 9.67 12.29
C ASP A 66 4.28 10.00 11.89
N ILE A 67 3.93 11.30 11.92
CA ILE A 67 2.72 11.82 11.31
C ILE A 67 3.13 12.38 9.95
N LEU A 68 2.59 11.82 8.87
CA LEU A 68 2.90 12.24 7.51
C LEU A 68 1.71 12.96 6.90
N PHE A 69 1.97 14.08 6.23
CA PHE A 69 1.00 14.85 5.46
C PHE A 69 1.41 14.80 3.99
N LEU A 70 0.65 14.09 3.19
CA LEU A 70 0.92 13.85 1.78
C LEU A 70 -0.17 14.49 0.94
N GLN A 71 0.18 15.45 0.08
CA GLN A 71 -0.76 16.04 -0.87
C GLN A 71 -0.65 15.34 -2.21
N LYS A 72 -1.77 14.77 -2.68
CA LYS A 72 -1.81 14.08 -3.97
C LYS A 72 -1.56 15.04 -5.10
N ARG A 73 -0.57 14.71 -5.95
CA ARG A 73 -0.30 15.46 -7.18
C ARG A 73 -1.33 15.15 -8.26
N ASP A 74 -1.48 16.08 -9.16
CA ASP A 74 -2.24 15.87 -10.39
C ASP A 74 -1.39 15.13 -11.45
N ARG A 75 -0.08 15.39 -11.47
CA ARG A 75 0.89 14.77 -12.39
C ARG A 75 2.01 14.09 -11.62
N ALA A 76 2.67 13.12 -12.28
CA ALA A 76 3.87 12.48 -11.70
C ALA A 76 4.99 13.49 -11.48
N ALA A 77 5.84 13.21 -10.47
CA ALA A 77 7.00 14.05 -10.19
C ALA A 77 8.01 13.99 -11.34
N VAL A 78 8.49 15.15 -11.76
CA VAL A 78 9.58 15.26 -12.73
C VAL A 78 10.93 15.00 -12.07
N GLU A 79 11.09 15.46 -10.83
CA GLU A 79 12.32 15.33 -10.06
C GLU A 79 12.15 14.39 -8.87
N ARG A 80 13.27 13.77 -8.46
CA ARG A 80 13.31 12.93 -7.26
C ARG A 80 13.19 13.79 -6.02
N ALA A 81 12.20 13.54 -5.20
CA ALA A 81 11.99 14.27 -3.96
C ALA A 81 13.06 13.91 -2.91
N GLU A 82 13.57 14.89 -2.18
CA GLU A 82 14.65 14.73 -1.21
C GLU A 82 14.29 13.77 -0.06
N TRP A 83 13.04 13.77 0.40
CA TRP A 83 12.58 12.90 1.48
C TRP A 83 12.55 11.40 1.11
N VAL A 84 12.88 11.07 -0.13
CA VAL A 84 13.07 9.67 -0.56
C VAL A 84 14.35 9.08 0.02
N ASP A 85 15.36 9.90 0.26
CA ASP A 85 16.68 9.48 0.68
C ASP A 85 16.88 9.61 2.20
N LEU A 86 17.91 8.93 2.71
CA LEU A 86 18.37 9.05 4.08
C LEU A 86 19.55 10.00 4.15
N ALA A 87 19.75 10.61 5.30
CA ALA A 87 20.90 11.42 5.64
C ALA A 87 21.47 10.99 6.99
N GLU A 88 22.70 11.36 7.27
CA GLU A 88 23.31 11.22 8.58
C GLU A 88 23.23 12.54 9.35
N THR A 89 22.83 12.49 10.62
CA THR A 89 22.91 13.64 11.50
C THR A 89 24.37 13.90 11.91
N PRO A 90 24.71 15.10 12.45
CA PRO A 90 26.06 15.38 12.95
C PRO A 90 26.56 14.36 13.98
N GLU A 91 25.65 13.74 14.73
CA GLU A 91 25.93 12.70 15.72
C GLU A 91 26.07 11.30 15.13
N GLY A 92 25.93 11.15 13.81
CA GLY A 92 26.06 9.88 13.08
C GLY A 92 24.83 8.99 13.06
N TYR A 93 23.63 9.53 13.32
CA TYR A 93 22.38 8.78 13.19
C TYR A 93 21.86 8.81 11.76
N SER A 94 21.50 7.66 11.22
CA SER A 94 20.85 7.56 9.91
C SER A 94 19.36 7.77 10.08
N ILE A 95 18.84 8.86 9.48
CA ILE A 95 17.42 9.22 9.50
C ILE A 95 16.98 9.71 8.11
N ASN A 96 15.69 9.88 7.91
CA ASN A 96 15.18 10.46 6.67
C ASN A 96 15.73 11.88 6.46
N GLN A 97 16.08 12.18 5.21
CA GLN A 97 16.64 13.50 4.85
C GLN A 97 15.73 14.66 5.22
N TYR A 98 14.40 14.47 5.20
CA TYR A 98 13.45 15.47 5.67
C TYR A 98 13.72 15.87 7.12
N PHE A 99 13.83 14.91 8.04
CA PHE A 99 14.07 15.20 9.46
C PHE A 99 15.49 15.73 9.74
N ALA A 100 16.46 15.33 8.92
CA ALA A 100 17.81 15.93 9.02
C ALA A 100 17.83 17.42 8.65
N LYS A 101 16.98 17.84 7.71
CA LYS A 101 16.81 19.23 7.30
C LYS A 101 15.84 20.04 8.18
N HIS A 102 14.93 19.35 8.85
CA HIS A 102 13.86 19.90 9.68
C HIS A 102 13.89 19.31 11.08
N PRO A 103 14.97 19.59 11.86
CA PRO A 103 15.10 19.06 13.22
C PRO A 103 13.98 19.53 14.15
N GLU A 104 13.38 20.67 13.89
CA GLU A 104 12.23 21.24 14.61
C GLU A 104 10.96 20.35 14.48
N MET A 105 10.93 19.47 13.50
CA MET A 105 9.84 18.52 13.30
C MET A 105 10.02 17.19 14.06
N VAL A 106 11.13 17.04 14.79
CA VAL A 106 11.39 15.90 15.68
C VAL A 106 11.10 16.33 17.12
N LEU A 107 10.03 15.78 17.70
CA LEU A 107 9.54 16.20 19.03
C LEU A 107 10.23 15.45 20.17
N GLY A 108 11.56 15.44 20.17
CA GLY A 108 12.37 14.75 21.15
C GLY A 108 13.85 14.73 20.78
N GLU A 109 14.62 13.98 21.54
CA GLU A 109 16.06 13.83 21.34
C GLU A 109 16.35 12.51 20.61
N ILE A 110 17.04 12.60 19.46
CA ILE A 110 17.44 11.41 18.69
C ILE A 110 18.59 10.74 19.46
N THR A 111 18.45 9.44 19.69
CA THR A 111 19.46 8.62 20.38
C THR A 111 19.39 7.18 19.87
N THR A 112 20.21 6.31 20.44
CA THR A 112 20.13 4.88 20.16
C THR A 112 19.72 4.11 21.40
N GLU A 113 18.94 3.07 21.21
CA GLU A 113 18.60 2.09 22.25
C GLU A 113 18.92 0.68 21.76
N SER A 114 19.33 -0.18 22.71
CA SER A 114 19.53 -1.59 22.42
C SER A 114 18.17 -2.31 22.40
N THR A 115 17.85 -2.94 21.29
CA THR A 115 16.65 -3.79 21.21
C THR A 115 16.83 -5.06 22.04
N GLN A 116 15.74 -5.74 22.34
CA GLN A 116 15.75 -7.06 23.02
C GLN A 116 16.59 -8.12 22.27
N TYR A 117 16.96 -7.87 21.01
CA TYR A 117 17.83 -8.73 20.20
C TYR A 117 19.28 -8.23 20.11
N GLY A 118 19.67 -7.26 20.95
CA GLY A 118 21.03 -6.72 21.01
C GLY A 118 21.43 -5.82 19.85
N LYS A 119 20.50 -5.44 18.97
CA LYS A 119 20.76 -4.45 17.92
C LYS A 119 20.58 -3.04 18.46
N GLN A 120 21.44 -2.14 18.04
CA GLN A 120 21.27 -0.70 18.27
C GLN A 120 20.30 -0.15 17.22
N GLU A 121 19.23 0.46 17.67
CA GLU A 121 18.24 1.12 16.79
C GLU A 121 18.10 2.60 17.18
N THR A 122 17.94 3.45 16.18
CA THR A 122 17.69 4.87 16.40
C THR A 122 16.30 5.05 16.99
N THR A 123 16.21 5.78 18.08
CA THR A 123 14.97 6.12 18.79
C THR A 123 14.89 7.61 19.06
N VAL A 124 13.73 8.10 19.46
CA VAL A 124 13.52 9.49 19.88
C VAL A 124 12.99 9.48 21.31
N LYS A 125 13.77 10.00 22.24
CA LYS A 125 13.36 10.17 23.63
C LYS A 125 12.61 11.48 23.84
N PRO A 126 11.61 11.51 24.73
CA PRO A 126 10.96 12.77 25.08
C PRO A 126 11.95 13.72 25.73
N ILE A 127 11.79 15.02 25.47
CA ILE A 127 12.52 16.07 26.20
C ILE A 127 11.96 16.11 27.62
N GLU A 128 12.83 16.17 28.62
CA GLU A 128 12.45 16.23 30.02
C GLU A 128 11.62 17.51 30.28
N ASP A 129 10.52 17.37 31.02
CA ASP A 129 9.56 18.43 31.33
C ASP A 129 8.88 19.13 30.14
N ALA A 130 9.03 18.64 28.93
CA ALA A 130 8.36 19.19 27.77
C ALA A 130 6.90 18.72 27.64
N ASP A 131 6.02 19.64 27.26
CA ASP A 131 4.62 19.33 26.92
C ASP A 131 4.53 18.93 25.44
N LEU A 132 4.30 17.64 25.19
CA LEU A 132 4.16 17.10 23.84
C LEU A 132 3.03 17.78 23.05
N ALA A 133 1.91 18.15 23.70
CA ALA A 133 0.81 18.81 23.01
C ALA A 133 1.20 20.20 22.51
N LYS A 134 1.99 20.93 23.30
CA LYS A 134 2.55 22.22 22.89
C LYS A 134 3.54 22.07 21.75
N GLN A 135 4.49 21.13 21.87
CA GLN A 135 5.46 20.85 20.80
C GLN A 135 4.74 20.44 19.48
N LEU A 136 3.72 19.59 19.56
CA LEU A 136 2.94 19.19 18.40
C LEU A 136 2.22 20.37 17.74
N LYS A 137 1.65 21.28 18.55
CA LYS A 137 1.01 22.48 18.03
C LYS A 137 1.99 23.40 17.33
N GLU A 138 3.19 23.56 17.86
CA GLU A 138 4.26 24.36 17.25
C GLU A 138 4.72 23.70 15.93
N ALA A 139 4.95 22.38 15.91
CA ALA A 139 5.34 21.65 14.70
C ALA A 139 4.26 21.73 13.61
N VAL A 140 2.98 21.60 13.96
CA VAL A 140 1.87 21.77 13.01
C VAL A 140 1.84 23.18 12.43
N SER A 141 2.18 24.23 13.20
CA SER A 141 2.20 25.59 12.70
C SER A 141 3.31 25.86 11.67
N ASN A 142 4.34 25.00 11.64
CA ASN A 142 5.41 25.08 10.64
C ASN A 142 5.02 24.44 9.31
N ILE A 143 3.94 23.63 9.28
CA ILE A 143 3.45 23.01 8.06
C ILE A 143 2.60 24.02 7.29
N GLN A 144 3.11 24.44 6.14
CA GLN A 144 2.40 25.34 5.25
C GLN A 144 2.10 24.62 3.94
N THR A 145 0.83 24.56 3.57
CA THR A 145 0.41 24.07 2.27
C THR A 145 -0.74 24.91 1.74
N THR A 146 -0.77 25.06 0.43
CA THR A 146 -1.92 25.64 -0.26
C THR A 146 -2.76 24.48 -0.80
N ILE A 147 -3.95 24.31 -0.27
CA ILE A 147 -4.92 23.38 -0.87
C ILE A 147 -5.46 24.09 -2.12
N THR A 148 -4.84 23.84 -3.25
CA THR A 148 -5.33 24.31 -4.53
C THR A 148 -6.54 23.48 -4.93
N GLU A 149 -7.66 24.12 -5.20
CA GLU A 149 -8.70 23.52 -6.05
C GLU A 149 -8.06 23.37 -7.44
N PRO A 150 -8.25 22.23 -8.13
CA PRO A 150 -7.75 22.09 -9.48
C PRO A 150 -8.40 23.19 -10.34
N GLU A 151 -7.64 24.23 -10.67
CA GLU A 151 -8.03 25.12 -11.76
C GLU A 151 -7.95 24.29 -13.04
N ILE A 152 -9.09 24.10 -13.68
CA ILE A 152 -9.14 23.62 -15.06
C ILE A 152 -8.67 24.83 -15.89
N SER A 153 -7.36 24.97 -16.03
CA SER A 153 -6.80 25.97 -16.94
C SER A 153 -6.94 25.47 -18.38
N ASP A 154 -7.77 26.15 -19.13
CA ASP A 154 -7.93 25.93 -20.58
C ASP A 154 -6.73 26.40 -21.41
N ASP A 155 -5.67 26.89 -20.80
CA ASP A 155 -4.52 27.47 -21.49
C ASP A 155 -3.20 26.82 -21.06
N GLU A 156 -2.77 25.82 -21.87
CA GLU A 156 -1.38 25.64 -22.32
C GLU A 156 -1.33 24.45 -23.28
N LEU A 157 -1.64 24.74 -24.53
CA LEU A 157 -1.43 23.86 -25.68
C LEU A 157 0.04 23.94 -26.09
N ASP A 158 0.88 23.15 -25.47
CA ASP A 158 2.11 22.70 -26.12
C ASP A 158 1.79 21.39 -26.86
N VAL A 159 2.08 21.38 -28.16
CA VAL A 159 1.69 20.34 -29.13
C VAL A 159 2.45 19.04 -28.86
N GLN A 160 2.02 18.32 -27.82
CA GLN A 160 2.14 16.86 -27.73
C GLN A 160 0.74 16.31 -27.95
N GLU A 161 0.63 15.19 -28.68
CA GLU A 161 -0.66 14.54 -28.97
C GLU A 161 -1.58 14.62 -27.75
N GLU A 162 -2.77 15.23 -27.93
CA GLU A 162 -3.67 15.57 -26.80
C GLU A 162 -3.94 14.37 -25.90
N PRO A 163 -3.81 14.52 -24.58
CA PRO A 163 -4.14 13.45 -23.66
C PRO A 163 -5.61 13.08 -23.84
N ILE A 164 -5.90 11.81 -23.99
CA ILE A 164 -7.29 11.34 -24.13
C ILE A 164 -7.94 11.23 -22.75
N PRO A 165 -9.26 11.45 -22.64
CA PRO A 165 -9.98 11.24 -21.40
C PRO A 165 -9.76 9.83 -20.84
N ALA A 166 -9.58 9.72 -19.52
CA ALA A 166 -9.33 8.43 -18.89
C ALA A 166 -10.54 7.50 -19.00
N ASP A 167 -10.32 6.28 -19.46
CA ASP A 167 -11.29 5.21 -19.34
C ASP A 167 -11.44 4.84 -17.84
N PRO A 168 -12.66 4.92 -17.27
CA PRO A 168 -12.89 4.57 -15.87
C PRO A 168 -12.48 3.13 -15.51
N SER A 169 -12.50 2.19 -16.46
CA SER A 169 -12.10 0.80 -16.24
C SER A 169 -10.61 0.61 -16.07
N VAL A 170 -9.79 1.52 -16.61
CA VAL A 170 -8.34 1.50 -16.43
C VAL A 170 -8.00 2.02 -15.04
N LYS A 171 -7.25 1.26 -14.26
CA LYS A 171 -6.82 1.69 -12.92
C LYS A 171 -5.90 2.92 -13.00
N ASN A 172 -6.07 3.86 -12.07
CA ASN A 172 -5.18 5.02 -12.00
C ASN A 172 -3.71 4.60 -11.78
N PHE A 173 -2.79 5.32 -12.38
CA PHE A 173 -1.35 5.02 -12.40
C PHE A 173 -1.05 3.64 -12.99
N SER A 174 -1.67 3.32 -14.10
CA SER A 174 -1.46 2.06 -14.81
C SER A 174 -1.26 2.30 -16.30
N PHE A 175 -0.42 1.47 -16.89
CA PHE A 175 -0.33 1.39 -18.34
C PHE A 175 -1.58 0.74 -18.92
N THR A 176 -1.96 1.15 -20.10
CA THR A 176 -3.04 0.52 -20.87
C THR A 176 -2.68 0.49 -22.35
N ASN A 177 -3.33 -0.41 -23.09
CA ASN A 177 -3.21 -0.51 -24.53
C ASN A 177 -4.49 0.02 -25.16
N VAL A 178 -4.38 1.07 -25.98
CA VAL A 178 -5.46 1.60 -26.79
C VAL A 178 -5.03 1.51 -28.26
N ASP A 179 -5.68 0.67 -29.04
CA ASP A 179 -5.42 0.46 -30.46
C ASP A 179 -3.94 0.17 -30.82
N GLY A 180 -3.27 -0.63 -29.95
CA GLY A 180 -1.87 -0.99 -30.14
C GLY A 180 -0.86 0.02 -29.58
N GLN A 181 -1.32 1.15 -29.10
CA GLN A 181 -0.52 2.21 -28.49
C GLN A 181 -0.56 2.12 -26.96
N ILE A 182 0.57 2.36 -26.30
CA ILE A 182 0.66 2.35 -24.85
C ILE A 182 0.32 3.74 -24.33
N TYR A 183 -0.64 3.76 -23.42
CA TYR A 183 -0.99 4.94 -22.63
C TYR A 183 -0.74 4.68 -21.16
N TYR A 184 -0.48 5.74 -20.42
CA TYR A 184 -0.39 5.72 -18.96
C TYR A 184 -1.47 6.61 -18.37
N ARG A 185 -2.35 6.03 -17.53
CA ARG A 185 -3.41 6.77 -16.87
C ARG A 185 -2.88 7.54 -15.68
N GLU A 186 -3.07 8.85 -15.70
CA GLU A 186 -2.87 9.76 -14.58
C GLU A 186 -4.17 10.51 -14.30
N ASN A 187 -4.86 10.09 -13.24
CA ASN A 187 -6.14 10.66 -12.81
C ASN A 187 -7.21 10.67 -13.91
N SER A 188 -7.58 11.84 -14.43
CA SER A 188 -8.64 12.01 -15.41
C SER A 188 -8.19 11.85 -16.87
N PHE A 189 -6.91 11.65 -17.12
CA PHE A 189 -6.34 11.60 -18.45
C PHE A 189 -5.47 10.35 -18.67
N MET A 190 -5.33 9.98 -19.93
CA MET A 190 -4.38 8.96 -20.38
C MET A 190 -3.39 9.62 -21.35
N ASN A 191 -2.11 9.61 -20.96
CA ASN A 191 -1.01 10.17 -21.74
C ASN A 191 -0.37 9.06 -22.58
N LYS A 192 -0.15 9.32 -23.85
CA LYS A 192 0.58 8.39 -24.73
C LYS A 192 2.02 8.25 -24.24
N VAL A 193 2.51 7.03 -24.20
CA VAL A 193 3.86 6.74 -23.74
C VAL A 193 4.69 6.22 -24.92
N GLU A 194 5.72 6.96 -25.27
CA GLU A 194 6.69 6.53 -26.28
C GLU A 194 7.79 5.70 -25.61
N LEU A 195 7.91 4.45 -26.04
CA LEU A 195 8.92 3.50 -25.56
C LEU A 195 9.69 2.92 -26.74
N PRO A 196 10.97 2.56 -26.53
CA PRO A 196 11.71 1.76 -27.51
C PRO A 196 10.93 0.46 -27.81
N ALA A 197 10.93 -0.01 -29.05
CA ALA A 197 10.12 -1.14 -29.52
C ALA A 197 10.15 -2.36 -28.59
N VAL A 198 11.34 -2.82 -28.19
CA VAL A 198 11.51 -3.97 -27.28
C VAL A 198 10.90 -3.70 -25.89
N THR A 199 10.96 -2.45 -25.42
CA THR A 199 10.36 -2.07 -24.13
C THR A 199 8.86 -1.98 -24.26
N ALA A 200 8.33 -1.47 -25.38
CA ALA A 200 6.91 -1.39 -25.67
C ALA A 200 6.27 -2.79 -25.69
N GLU A 201 6.85 -3.73 -26.46
CA GLU A 201 6.40 -5.12 -26.51
C GLU A 201 6.40 -5.79 -25.14
N ARG A 202 7.44 -5.54 -24.32
CA ARG A 202 7.55 -6.01 -22.94
C ARG A 202 6.43 -5.47 -22.06
N VAL A 203 6.15 -4.18 -22.15
CA VAL A 203 5.05 -3.52 -21.40
C VAL A 203 3.69 -4.08 -21.83
N LEU A 204 3.46 -4.26 -23.13
CA LEU A 204 2.24 -4.89 -23.67
C LEU A 204 2.05 -6.30 -23.14
N GLY A 205 3.11 -7.12 -23.09
CA GLY A 205 3.06 -8.45 -22.51
C GLY A 205 2.71 -8.42 -21.01
N MET A 206 3.23 -7.46 -20.25
CA MET A 206 2.90 -7.30 -18.83
C MET A 206 1.48 -6.77 -18.62
N ILE A 207 0.97 -5.90 -19.51
CA ILE A 207 -0.44 -5.48 -19.51
C ILE A 207 -1.34 -6.70 -19.71
N ALA A 208 -1.07 -7.55 -20.70
CA ALA A 208 -1.86 -8.75 -20.96
C ALA A 208 -1.89 -9.69 -19.74
N LEU A 209 -0.73 -9.98 -19.15
CA LEU A 209 -0.63 -10.79 -17.91
C LEU A 209 -1.43 -10.19 -16.76
N ARG A 210 -1.37 -8.89 -16.57
CA ARG A 210 -2.12 -8.16 -15.55
C ARG A 210 -3.63 -8.31 -15.75
N GLU A 211 -4.11 -8.08 -16.96
CA GLU A 211 -5.55 -8.16 -17.26
C GLU A 211 -6.09 -9.59 -17.05
N THR A 212 -5.37 -10.61 -17.51
CA THR A 212 -5.77 -12.00 -17.28
C THR A 212 -5.72 -12.36 -15.78
N THR A 213 -4.71 -11.87 -15.05
CA THR A 213 -4.65 -12.07 -13.59
C THR A 213 -5.84 -11.41 -12.88
N ARG A 214 -6.21 -10.20 -13.26
CA ARG A 214 -7.37 -9.50 -12.71
C ARG A 214 -8.68 -10.22 -13.03
N LYS A 215 -8.87 -10.65 -14.28
CA LYS A 215 -10.04 -11.45 -14.67
C LYS A 215 -10.15 -12.73 -13.85
N LEU A 216 -9.04 -13.40 -13.62
CA LEU A 216 -9.01 -14.61 -12.81
C LEU A 216 -9.35 -14.36 -11.35
N LEU A 217 -8.83 -13.29 -10.75
CA LEU A 217 -9.18 -12.87 -9.40
C LEU A 217 -10.65 -12.47 -9.28
N ASP A 218 -11.16 -11.71 -10.24
CA ASP A 218 -12.56 -11.27 -10.30
C ASP A 218 -13.51 -12.46 -10.46
N CYS A 219 -13.20 -13.41 -11.36
CA CYS A 219 -13.93 -14.65 -11.52
C CYS A 219 -14.01 -15.44 -10.20
N GLN A 220 -12.90 -15.55 -9.48
CA GLN A 220 -12.88 -16.25 -8.18
C GLN A 220 -13.67 -15.48 -7.10
N LEU A 221 -13.63 -14.14 -7.11
CA LEU A 221 -14.31 -13.29 -6.14
C LEU A 221 -15.83 -13.34 -6.31
N HIS A 222 -16.32 -13.44 -7.56
CA HIS A 222 -17.74 -13.50 -7.89
C HIS A 222 -18.25 -14.93 -8.14
N ASP A 223 -17.63 -15.93 -7.51
CA ASP A 223 -18.03 -17.34 -7.55
C ASP A 223 -18.12 -17.95 -8.97
N GLY A 224 -17.27 -17.51 -9.87
CA GLY A 224 -17.13 -18.15 -11.16
C GLY A 224 -16.90 -19.67 -11.00
N SER A 225 -17.43 -20.45 -11.93
CA SER A 225 -17.32 -21.92 -11.93
C SER A 225 -15.85 -22.39 -11.96
N ASP A 226 -15.59 -23.58 -11.49
CA ASP A 226 -14.23 -24.14 -11.54
C ASP A 226 -13.73 -24.32 -12.99
N ALA A 227 -14.63 -24.51 -13.94
CA ALA A 227 -14.30 -24.56 -15.37
C ALA A 227 -13.81 -23.21 -15.89
N GLU A 228 -14.48 -22.10 -15.51
CA GLU A 228 -14.07 -20.74 -15.89
C GLU A 228 -12.74 -20.38 -15.25
N VAL A 229 -12.55 -20.70 -13.96
CA VAL A 229 -11.28 -20.51 -13.25
C VAL A 229 -10.17 -21.28 -13.94
N GLN A 230 -10.39 -22.53 -14.31
CA GLN A 230 -9.39 -23.35 -14.99
C GLN A 230 -9.04 -22.83 -16.38
N LEU A 231 -10.03 -22.31 -17.12
CA LEU A 231 -9.80 -21.68 -18.41
C LEU A 231 -8.86 -20.48 -18.29
N LEU A 232 -9.16 -19.57 -17.36
CA LEU A 232 -8.34 -18.38 -17.10
C LEU A 232 -6.95 -18.73 -16.55
N GLN A 233 -6.81 -19.77 -15.74
CA GLN A 233 -5.52 -20.30 -15.28
C GLN A 233 -4.67 -20.81 -16.46
N ASN A 234 -5.28 -21.52 -17.40
CA ASN A 234 -4.57 -22.01 -18.58
C ASN A 234 -4.13 -20.85 -19.48
N GLU A 235 -5.00 -19.85 -19.68
CA GLU A 235 -4.67 -18.62 -20.42
C GLU A 235 -3.50 -17.89 -19.76
N LEU A 236 -3.58 -17.65 -18.45
CA LEU A 236 -2.51 -16.98 -17.69
C LEU A 236 -1.19 -17.74 -17.79
N LYS A 237 -1.23 -19.06 -17.69
CA LYS A 237 -0.05 -19.94 -17.81
C LYS A 237 0.58 -19.87 -19.20
N GLN A 238 -0.25 -19.86 -20.23
CA GLN A 238 0.22 -19.74 -21.62
C GLN A 238 0.88 -18.38 -21.86
N GLN A 239 0.24 -17.28 -21.46
CA GLN A 239 0.78 -15.93 -21.58
C GLN A 239 2.09 -15.79 -20.79
N TYR A 240 2.14 -16.29 -19.53
CA TYR A 240 3.35 -16.25 -18.72
C TYR A 240 4.49 -17.03 -19.35
N THR A 241 4.23 -18.21 -19.90
CA THR A 241 5.25 -19.03 -20.53
C THR A 241 5.84 -18.36 -21.75
N ALA A 242 5.00 -17.74 -22.60
CA ALA A 242 5.42 -16.99 -23.76
C ALA A 242 6.25 -15.74 -23.35
N PHE A 243 5.73 -14.98 -22.38
CA PHE A 243 6.43 -13.79 -21.86
C PHE A 243 7.80 -14.15 -21.27
N LYS A 244 7.86 -15.19 -20.42
CA LYS A 244 9.11 -15.63 -19.80
C LYS A 244 10.15 -16.09 -20.85
N ALA A 245 9.72 -16.79 -21.89
CA ALA A 245 10.60 -17.24 -22.94
C ALA A 245 11.28 -16.08 -23.69
N GLN A 246 10.57 -14.97 -23.86
CA GLN A 246 11.04 -13.81 -24.63
C GLN A 246 11.75 -12.77 -23.75
N TYR A 247 11.24 -12.51 -22.53
CA TYR A 247 11.67 -11.37 -21.70
C TYR A 247 12.26 -11.79 -20.34
N GLY A 248 12.29 -13.08 -20.03
CA GLY A 248 12.73 -13.58 -18.72
C GLY A 248 11.68 -13.40 -17.62
N LEU A 249 12.11 -13.53 -16.37
CA LEU A 249 11.23 -13.43 -15.20
C LEU A 249 10.60 -12.04 -15.09
N ILE A 250 9.35 -11.97 -14.63
CA ILE A 250 8.66 -10.70 -14.31
C ILE A 250 9.50 -9.89 -13.31
N ASN A 251 10.08 -10.56 -12.32
CA ASN A 251 10.93 -9.95 -11.30
C ASN A 251 12.35 -9.59 -11.77
N SER A 252 12.70 -9.84 -13.04
CA SER A 252 14.01 -9.42 -13.57
C SER A 252 14.16 -7.90 -13.53
N THR A 253 15.39 -7.42 -13.38
CA THR A 253 15.70 -5.98 -13.32
C THR A 253 15.12 -5.21 -14.49
N ALA A 254 15.19 -5.79 -15.71
CA ALA A 254 14.69 -5.15 -16.93
C ALA A 254 13.15 -5.02 -16.91
N ASN A 255 12.43 -6.07 -16.54
CA ASN A 255 10.97 -6.06 -16.46
C ASN A 255 10.48 -5.16 -15.33
N LYS A 256 11.12 -5.23 -14.15
CA LYS A 256 10.86 -4.31 -13.03
C LYS A 256 11.03 -2.86 -13.46
N ARG A 257 12.13 -2.51 -14.15
CA ARG A 257 12.40 -1.15 -14.60
C ARG A 257 11.35 -0.67 -15.60
N ALA A 258 10.92 -1.53 -16.52
CA ALA A 258 9.95 -1.18 -17.55
C ALA A 258 8.52 -0.93 -17.00
N PHE A 259 8.14 -1.60 -15.90
CA PHE A 259 6.76 -1.62 -15.44
C PHE A 259 6.57 -1.13 -13.98
N ARG A 260 7.63 -0.68 -13.30
CA ARG A 260 7.57 -0.27 -11.87
C ARG A 260 6.61 0.89 -11.58
N GLN A 261 6.33 1.72 -12.58
CA GLN A 261 5.39 2.84 -12.45
C GLN A 261 3.93 2.37 -12.44
N ASP A 262 3.65 1.17 -12.97
CA ASP A 262 2.30 0.62 -12.94
C ASP A 262 1.90 0.23 -11.52
N SER A 263 0.74 0.73 -11.09
CA SER A 263 0.19 0.49 -9.75
C SER A 263 -0.05 -0.99 -9.45
N SER A 264 -0.04 -1.85 -10.46
CA SER A 264 -0.24 -3.31 -10.34
C SER A 264 1.04 -4.11 -10.54
N TYR A 265 2.22 -3.47 -10.59
CA TYR A 265 3.49 -4.21 -10.70
C TYR A 265 3.63 -5.26 -9.59
N CYS A 266 3.27 -4.91 -8.34
CA CYS A 266 3.34 -5.84 -7.22
C CYS A 266 2.43 -7.08 -7.41
N LEU A 267 1.27 -6.92 -8.04
CA LEU A 267 0.40 -8.04 -8.40
C LEU A 267 1.10 -9.00 -9.36
N LEU A 268 1.74 -8.47 -10.41
CA LEU A 268 2.48 -9.29 -11.36
C LEU A 268 3.71 -9.93 -10.73
N ALA A 269 4.46 -9.19 -9.94
CA ALA A 269 5.65 -9.69 -9.24
C ALA A 269 5.32 -10.87 -8.30
N SER A 270 4.12 -10.86 -7.70
CA SER A 270 3.66 -11.94 -6.82
C SER A 270 3.31 -13.25 -7.53
N LEU A 271 3.25 -13.26 -8.86
CA LEU A 271 3.06 -14.49 -9.66
C LEU A 271 4.28 -15.42 -9.62
N GLU A 272 5.45 -14.87 -9.27
CA GLU A 272 6.71 -15.62 -9.15
C GLU A 272 7.15 -15.68 -7.69
N ILE A 273 7.41 -16.90 -7.21
CA ILE A 273 8.02 -17.14 -5.90
C ILE A 273 9.48 -17.45 -6.14
N LEU A 274 10.34 -16.54 -5.67
CA LEU A 274 11.78 -16.61 -5.87
C LEU A 274 12.47 -17.22 -4.64
N ASP A 275 13.65 -17.78 -4.85
CA ASP A 275 14.58 -18.14 -3.79
C ASP A 275 15.45 -16.95 -3.33
N GLU A 276 16.35 -17.16 -2.39
CA GLU A 276 17.25 -16.13 -1.84
C GLU A 276 18.21 -15.58 -2.91
N GLU A 277 18.50 -16.38 -3.94
CA GLU A 277 19.36 -16.03 -5.08
C GLU A 277 18.60 -15.34 -6.22
N LYS A 278 17.29 -15.07 -6.02
CA LYS A 278 16.36 -14.48 -7.00
C LYS A 278 16.09 -15.36 -8.23
N ASN A 279 16.32 -16.68 -8.14
CA ASN A 279 15.87 -17.63 -9.15
C ASN A 279 14.42 -18.03 -8.90
N LEU A 280 13.73 -18.43 -9.96
CA LEU A 280 12.35 -18.90 -9.85
C LEU A 280 12.29 -20.23 -9.10
N LYS A 281 11.79 -20.20 -7.86
CA LYS A 281 11.53 -21.41 -7.06
C LYS A 281 10.27 -22.13 -7.52
N ARG A 282 9.18 -21.39 -7.70
CA ARG A 282 7.90 -21.90 -8.22
C ARG A 282 6.98 -20.76 -8.65
N LEU A 283 5.94 -21.06 -9.39
CA LEU A 283 4.85 -20.12 -9.67
C LEU A 283 3.91 -20.04 -8.46
N ALA A 284 3.19 -18.93 -8.36
CA ALA A 284 2.16 -18.72 -7.34
C ALA A 284 1.00 -19.73 -7.50
N ASP A 285 0.31 -20.03 -6.43
CA ASP A 285 -0.77 -21.03 -6.41
C ASP A 285 -1.95 -20.66 -7.32
N ILE A 286 -2.12 -19.39 -7.65
CA ILE A 286 -3.18 -18.92 -8.56
C ILE A 286 -3.16 -19.59 -9.93
N PHE A 287 -2.00 -20.06 -10.39
CA PHE A 287 -1.87 -20.77 -11.67
C PHE A 287 -2.51 -22.18 -11.68
N THR A 288 -2.75 -22.75 -10.50
CA THR A 288 -3.17 -24.17 -10.38
C THR A 288 -4.29 -24.41 -9.38
N LYS A 289 -4.56 -23.43 -8.51
CA LYS A 289 -5.55 -23.56 -7.44
C LYS A 289 -6.47 -22.34 -7.41
N ARG A 290 -7.69 -22.54 -6.95
CA ARG A 290 -8.55 -21.45 -6.54
C ARG A 290 -7.95 -20.83 -5.26
N THR A 291 -7.60 -19.54 -5.29
CA THR A 291 -6.95 -18.84 -4.17
C THR A 291 -7.93 -18.00 -3.35
N ILE A 292 -9.10 -17.67 -3.93
CA ILE A 292 -10.18 -16.96 -3.26
C ILE A 292 -11.37 -17.92 -3.20
N ARG A 293 -11.84 -18.19 -1.98
CA ARG A 293 -13.07 -18.94 -1.70
C ARG A 293 -13.96 -18.07 -0.84
N LYS A 294 -15.26 -18.14 -1.03
CA LYS A 294 -16.18 -17.58 -0.04
C LYS A 294 -15.93 -18.26 1.30
N PRO A 295 -15.92 -17.50 2.41
CA PRO A 295 -15.99 -18.12 3.72
C PRO A 295 -17.28 -18.94 3.76
N GLU A 296 -17.15 -20.25 3.96
CA GLU A 296 -18.31 -21.07 4.25
C GLU A 296 -18.89 -20.58 5.59
N PRO A 297 -20.20 -20.25 5.66
CA PRO A 297 -20.77 -19.82 6.90
C PRO A 297 -20.60 -20.93 7.94
N VAL A 298 -20.03 -20.59 9.08
CA VAL A 298 -19.90 -21.52 10.19
C VAL A 298 -21.31 -21.82 10.72
N THR A 299 -21.73 -23.07 10.58
CA THR A 299 -23.08 -23.49 10.96
C THR A 299 -23.16 -24.04 12.37
N SER A 300 -22.03 -24.39 12.99
CA SER A 300 -21.95 -24.86 14.35
C SER A 300 -20.58 -24.60 14.97
N VAL A 301 -20.55 -24.40 16.29
CA VAL A 301 -19.33 -24.23 17.10
C VAL A 301 -19.47 -25.04 18.38
N ASP A 302 -18.34 -25.37 18.99
CA ASP A 302 -18.30 -26.20 20.20
C ASP A 302 -18.48 -25.39 21.48
N THR A 303 -18.10 -24.09 21.46
CA THR A 303 -18.07 -23.26 22.68
C THR A 303 -18.84 -21.95 22.53
N PRO A 304 -19.46 -21.43 23.62
CA PRO A 304 -20.07 -20.10 23.64
C PRO A 304 -19.09 -18.95 23.29
N SER A 305 -17.81 -19.08 23.65
CA SER A 305 -16.79 -18.09 23.32
C SER A 305 -16.54 -17.97 21.82
N GLU A 306 -16.54 -19.11 21.09
CA GLU A 306 -16.44 -19.12 19.63
C GLU A 306 -17.71 -18.53 18.99
N ALA A 307 -18.89 -18.86 19.51
CA ALA A 307 -20.16 -18.27 19.08
C ALA A 307 -20.18 -16.75 19.27
N LEU A 308 -19.64 -16.26 20.40
CA LEU A 308 -19.51 -14.82 20.67
C LEU A 308 -18.59 -14.14 19.64
N ALA A 309 -17.44 -14.73 19.36
CA ALA A 309 -16.52 -14.20 18.36
C ALA A 309 -17.17 -14.11 16.96
N LEU A 310 -17.93 -15.14 16.56
CA LEU A 310 -18.69 -15.13 15.30
C LEU A 310 -19.83 -14.12 15.31
N SER A 311 -20.57 -14.01 16.43
CA SER A 311 -21.64 -13.02 16.58
C SER A 311 -21.12 -11.60 16.42
N ILE A 312 -19.99 -11.27 17.04
CA ILE A 312 -19.35 -9.95 16.90
C ILE A 312 -18.83 -9.77 15.47
N GLY A 313 -18.18 -10.79 14.89
CA GLY A 313 -17.61 -10.72 13.54
C GLY A 313 -18.66 -10.57 12.41
N GLU A 314 -19.80 -11.30 12.49
CA GLU A 314 -20.80 -11.34 11.43
C GLU A 314 -21.97 -10.35 11.66
N LYS A 315 -22.35 -10.12 12.92
CA LYS A 315 -23.52 -9.30 13.30
C LYS A 315 -23.13 -7.94 13.87
N ALA A 316 -21.84 -7.72 14.15
CA ALA A 316 -21.31 -6.53 14.84
C ALA A 316 -21.99 -6.25 16.22
N LYS A 317 -22.56 -7.29 16.86
CA LYS A 317 -23.22 -7.23 18.16
C LYS A 317 -23.21 -8.60 18.82
N VAL A 318 -23.48 -8.63 20.12
CA VAL A 318 -23.80 -9.86 20.86
C VAL A 318 -25.23 -10.27 20.52
N ASP A 319 -25.43 -11.34 19.77
CA ASP A 319 -26.72 -11.89 19.34
C ASP A 319 -26.90 -13.27 19.99
N VAL A 320 -27.45 -13.29 21.21
CA VAL A 320 -27.58 -14.52 22.00
C VAL A 320 -28.42 -15.60 21.30
N PRO A 321 -29.54 -15.31 20.62
CA PRO A 321 -30.26 -16.29 19.83
C PRO A 321 -29.41 -16.92 18.73
N PHE A 322 -28.61 -16.14 17.99
CA PHE A 322 -27.68 -16.62 16.99
C PHE A 322 -26.60 -17.53 17.59
N MET A 323 -26.04 -17.13 18.72
CA MET A 323 -25.04 -17.89 19.47
C MET A 323 -25.61 -19.22 19.96
N ALA A 324 -26.83 -19.22 20.48
CA ALA A 324 -27.54 -20.41 20.92
C ALA A 324 -27.76 -21.41 19.76
N GLN A 325 -28.12 -20.90 18.58
CA GLN A 325 -28.27 -21.71 17.37
C GLN A 325 -26.94 -22.34 16.95
N LEU A 326 -25.83 -21.58 16.99
CA LEU A 326 -24.51 -22.10 16.62
C LEU A 326 -23.99 -23.16 17.59
N CYS A 327 -24.21 -22.98 18.90
CA CYS A 327 -23.73 -23.92 19.91
C CYS A 327 -24.69 -25.11 20.13
N GLY A 328 -25.94 -25.01 19.66
CA GLY A 328 -26.98 -26.01 20.00
C GLY A 328 -27.35 -26.02 21.50
N LYS A 329 -27.12 -24.90 22.21
CA LYS A 329 -27.37 -24.74 23.65
C LYS A 329 -28.50 -23.72 23.90
N PRO A 330 -29.22 -23.83 25.02
CA PRO A 330 -30.21 -22.82 25.42
C PRO A 330 -29.54 -21.44 25.62
N GLU A 331 -30.28 -20.36 25.32
CA GLU A 331 -29.81 -18.99 25.50
C GLU A 331 -29.32 -18.67 26.92
N GLN A 332 -30.02 -19.24 27.92
CA GLN A 332 -29.67 -19.07 29.35
C GLN A 332 -28.28 -19.65 29.64
N GLU A 333 -27.98 -20.85 29.12
CA GLU A 333 -26.67 -21.50 29.30
C GLU A 333 -25.55 -20.68 28.66
N ILE A 334 -25.79 -20.14 27.46
CA ILE A 334 -24.85 -19.25 26.80
C ILE A 334 -24.54 -18.00 27.64
N THR A 335 -25.62 -17.38 28.21
CA THR A 335 -25.47 -16.20 29.02
C THR A 335 -24.75 -16.50 30.35
N ASP A 336 -25.03 -17.64 30.95
CA ASP A 336 -24.40 -18.04 32.21
C ASP A 336 -22.91 -18.39 32.01
N GLU A 337 -22.54 -19.07 30.92
CA GLU A 337 -21.16 -19.41 30.62
C GLU A 337 -20.32 -18.16 30.21
N LEU A 338 -20.96 -17.15 29.66
CA LEU A 338 -20.30 -15.90 29.25
C LEU A 338 -20.47 -14.77 30.26
N ALA A 339 -20.94 -15.05 31.47
CA ALA A 339 -21.14 -14.06 32.51
C ALA A 339 -19.82 -13.28 32.79
N GLY A 340 -19.86 -11.96 32.60
CA GLY A 340 -18.72 -11.07 32.74
C GLY A 340 -17.93 -10.82 31.44
N ALA A 341 -18.29 -11.50 30.33
CA ALA A 341 -17.73 -11.24 28.99
C ALA A 341 -18.74 -10.51 28.07
N ILE A 342 -20.03 -10.64 28.36
CA ILE A 342 -21.17 -9.97 27.70
C ILE A 342 -22.04 -9.23 28.70
#